data_e5d5c3d7e285855a49b02286e8a26c02
#
_entry.id   e5d5c3d7e285855a49b02286e8a26c02
#
_cell.length_a   1.000
_cell.length_b   1.000
_cell.length_c   1.000
_cell.angle_alpha   90.00
_cell.angle_beta   90.00
_cell.angle_gamma   90.00
#
_symmetry.space_group_name_H-M   'P 1'
#
loop_
_entity.id
_entity.type
_entity.pdbx_description
1 polymer ?
#
loop_
_entity_poly.entity_id
_entity_poly.type
_entity_poly.pdbx_seq_one_letter_code
_entity_poly.pdbx_strand_id
1 'polypeptide(L)'
;MSAKPFILVLALACADARAEKTNFTSGLLAGINGVFDDLGSLAGGPPTVCHINCHHPDTIREALKKPATGHIAYLAKVRRIVEQQTGLPYAVVHYSQLSGGSLDRTRIKAVLITMMDKGISSNHTARLLATIRATNLPTFGFCGGHQKIAEAFGGKVVKMRPLAPGEKDPHPARYPGLFKEWAFLPVKIVKRDLLFDGFGDTVVVREYHAYEIKRLPEEFDLLASNDACRVQAIKHKSRLLYGTQFHPEHFDVEHPDGEKILRNFFKTAGILKPDTSTTERPTTP
;
A
#
# COMPACT_ATOMS: atom_id res chain seq x y z
N MET A 1 -4.38 -28.19 -2.07
CA MET A 1 -4.50 -26.75 -2.41
C MET A 1 -3.09 -26.17 -2.45
N SER A 2 -2.52 -26.03 -3.65
CA SER A 2 -1.11 -25.66 -3.82
C SER A 2 -0.98 -24.14 -3.71
N ALA A 3 -0.45 -23.66 -2.60
CA ALA A 3 0.06 -22.31 -2.52
C ALA A 3 1.23 -22.22 -3.50
N LYS A 4 1.08 -21.47 -4.59
CA LYS A 4 2.21 -21.17 -5.47
C LYS A 4 3.25 -20.41 -4.65
N PRO A 5 4.42 -20.96 -4.35
CA PRO A 5 5.39 -20.25 -3.54
C PRO A 5 5.94 -19.05 -4.33
N PHE A 6 6.11 -17.93 -3.66
CA PHE A 6 6.76 -16.73 -4.21
C PHE A 6 8.18 -17.01 -4.75
N ILE A 7 8.82 -18.10 -4.26
CA ILE A 7 10.07 -18.64 -4.80
C ILE A 7 9.94 -18.97 -6.30
N LEU A 8 8.73 -19.31 -6.80
CA LEU A 8 8.50 -19.59 -8.21
C LEU A 8 8.56 -18.31 -9.07
N VAL A 9 8.19 -17.14 -8.53
CA VAL A 9 8.33 -15.85 -9.23
C VAL A 9 9.82 -15.49 -9.40
N LEU A 10 10.65 -15.82 -8.44
CA LEU A 10 12.11 -15.67 -8.52
C LEU A 10 12.75 -16.73 -9.45
N ALA A 11 12.21 -17.95 -9.49
CA ALA A 11 12.70 -19.02 -10.36
C ALA A 11 12.20 -18.89 -11.81
N LEU A 12 11.00 -18.33 -12.03
CA LEU A 12 10.44 -18.10 -13.37
C LEU A 12 11.14 -16.96 -14.12
N ALA A 13 11.86 -16.07 -13.44
CA ALA A 13 12.74 -15.11 -14.10
C ALA A 13 13.92 -15.79 -14.84
N CYS A 14 14.14 -17.10 -14.63
CA CYS A 14 15.22 -17.87 -15.23
C CYS A 14 14.77 -19.06 -16.08
N ALA A 15 13.48 -19.37 -16.18
CA ALA A 15 13.00 -20.55 -16.92
C ALA A 15 11.79 -20.21 -17.80
N ASP A 16 11.98 -20.39 -19.10
CA ASP A 16 11.04 -20.55 -20.19
C ASP A 16 9.72 -19.74 -20.19
N ALA A 17 9.73 -18.73 -21.07
CA ALA A 17 8.61 -17.93 -21.52
C ALA A 17 7.55 -18.79 -22.24
N ARG A 18 6.63 -19.41 -21.53
CA ARG A 18 5.30 -19.70 -22.05
C ARG A 18 4.38 -18.56 -21.65
N ALA A 19 4.33 -17.55 -22.53
CA ALA A 19 3.39 -16.45 -22.45
C ALA A 19 1.95 -16.99 -22.59
N GLU A 20 1.26 -17.24 -21.48
CA GLU A 20 -0.18 -17.13 -21.50
C GLU A 20 -0.50 -15.67 -21.79
N LYS A 21 -1.22 -15.44 -22.88
CA LYS A 21 -1.75 -14.13 -23.28
C LYS A 21 -2.68 -13.64 -22.18
N THR A 22 -2.14 -12.98 -21.17
CA THR A 22 -2.96 -12.16 -20.30
C THR A 22 -3.49 -11.01 -21.16
N ASN A 23 -4.79 -10.78 -21.13
CA ASN A 23 -5.47 -9.68 -21.82
C ASN A 23 -5.10 -8.32 -21.20
N PHE A 24 -3.81 -8.05 -21.01
CA PHE A 24 -3.33 -6.73 -20.65
C PHE A 24 -3.43 -5.86 -21.89
N THR A 25 -4.40 -4.97 -21.89
CA THR A 25 -4.57 -3.98 -22.93
C THR A 25 -3.28 -3.20 -23.12
N SER A 26 -2.65 -3.44 -24.25
CA SER A 26 -1.45 -2.79 -24.76
C SER A 26 -0.12 -3.32 -24.24
N GLY A 27 0.92 -3.25 -25.06
CA GLY A 27 2.30 -3.66 -24.81
C GLY A 27 3.01 -3.02 -23.60
N LEU A 28 2.27 -2.26 -22.77
CA LEU A 28 2.76 -1.60 -21.58
C LEU A 28 3.37 -2.59 -20.57
N LEU A 29 2.75 -3.76 -20.40
CA LEU A 29 3.22 -4.80 -19.47
C LEU A 29 3.94 -5.96 -20.20
N ALA A 30 4.19 -5.84 -21.49
CA ALA A 30 4.94 -6.85 -22.24
C ALA A 30 6.32 -7.08 -21.58
N GLY A 31 6.63 -8.34 -21.34
CA GLY A 31 7.90 -8.76 -20.71
C GLY A 31 7.94 -8.67 -19.18
N ILE A 32 6.82 -8.36 -18.49
CA ILE A 32 6.74 -8.38 -17.01
C ILE A 32 5.88 -9.58 -16.54
N ASN A 33 6.09 -10.73 -17.15
CA ASN A 33 5.34 -11.93 -16.82
C ASN A 33 5.64 -12.40 -15.38
N GLY A 34 4.60 -12.79 -14.64
CA GLY A 34 4.71 -13.38 -13.30
C GLY A 34 4.84 -12.40 -12.13
N VAL A 35 4.90 -11.08 -12.36
CA VAL A 35 4.88 -10.07 -11.28
C VAL A 35 3.47 -9.66 -10.93
N PHE A 36 2.59 -9.54 -11.93
CA PHE A 36 1.22 -9.09 -11.76
C PHE A 36 0.22 -10.22 -11.96
N ASP A 37 -0.78 -10.23 -11.10
CA ASP A 37 -1.97 -11.05 -11.26
C ASP A 37 -2.93 -10.38 -12.24
N ASP A 38 -3.70 -11.19 -12.99
CA ASP A 38 -4.79 -10.69 -13.83
C ASP A 38 -6.00 -10.38 -12.95
N LEU A 39 -6.46 -9.13 -13.00
CA LEU A 39 -7.63 -8.70 -12.22
C LEU A 39 -8.88 -9.53 -12.57
N GLY A 40 -9.05 -9.93 -13.82
CA GLY A 40 -10.17 -10.75 -14.26
C GLY A 40 -10.17 -12.13 -13.60
N SER A 41 -9.01 -12.73 -13.39
CA SER A 41 -8.88 -14.05 -12.75
C SER A 41 -9.28 -14.04 -11.28
N LEU A 42 -9.23 -12.89 -10.61
CA LEU A 42 -9.61 -12.76 -9.19
C LEU A 42 -11.12 -12.89 -8.98
N ALA A 43 -11.94 -12.81 -10.02
CA ALA A 43 -13.40 -12.98 -9.90
C ALA A 43 -13.79 -14.41 -9.48
N GLY A 44 -13.09 -15.43 -9.99
CA GLY A 44 -13.35 -16.85 -9.71
C GLY A 44 -12.45 -17.47 -8.64
N GLY A 45 -11.47 -16.72 -8.13
CA GLY A 45 -10.48 -17.20 -7.18
C GLY A 45 -10.95 -17.23 -5.71
N PRO A 46 -10.06 -17.57 -4.76
CA PRO A 46 -10.33 -17.48 -3.33
C PRO A 46 -10.45 -16.00 -2.89
N PRO A 47 -11.04 -15.74 -1.71
CA PRO A 47 -10.97 -14.40 -1.08
C PRO A 47 -9.52 -13.94 -0.98
N THR A 48 -9.21 -12.71 -1.39
CA THR A 48 -7.84 -12.24 -1.62
C THR A 48 -7.68 -10.81 -1.13
N VAL A 49 -6.49 -10.45 -0.62
CA VAL A 49 -6.06 -9.06 -0.44
C VAL A 49 -5.34 -8.60 -1.71
N CYS A 50 -5.82 -7.53 -2.33
CA CYS A 50 -5.27 -7.00 -3.57
C CYS A 50 -4.34 -5.80 -3.28
N HIS A 51 -3.12 -5.83 -3.80
CA HIS A 51 -2.22 -4.70 -3.83
C HIS A 51 -2.22 -4.07 -5.22
N ILE A 52 -2.72 -2.84 -5.32
CA ILE A 52 -2.61 -2.05 -6.54
C ILE A 52 -1.21 -1.46 -6.61
N ASN A 53 -0.43 -1.97 -7.55
CA ASN A 53 0.91 -1.50 -7.83
C ASN A 53 0.87 -0.35 -8.84
N CYS A 54 1.44 0.78 -8.48
CA CYS A 54 1.42 2.01 -9.27
C CYS A 54 2.80 2.35 -9.89
N HIS A 55 3.73 1.41 -9.96
CA HIS A 55 5.01 1.63 -10.62
C HIS A 55 4.90 1.59 -12.13
N HIS A 56 5.74 2.40 -12.80
CA HIS A 56 5.90 2.30 -14.25
C HIS A 56 6.49 0.94 -14.63
N PRO A 57 6.05 0.33 -15.75
CA PRO A 57 6.56 -0.97 -16.19
C PRO A 57 8.09 -1.04 -16.30
N ASP A 58 8.75 0.03 -16.71
CA ASP A 58 10.22 0.05 -16.80
C ASP A 58 10.89 -0.04 -15.42
N THR A 59 10.31 0.60 -14.40
CA THR A 59 10.77 0.44 -13.00
C THR A 59 10.68 -1.02 -12.57
N ILE A 60 9.62 -1.71 -12.94
CA ILE A 60 9.46 -3.13 -12.63
C ILE A 60 10.47 -3.99 -13.40
N ARG A 61 10.69 -3.72 -14.71
CA ARG A 61 11.70 -4.44 -15.51
C ARG A 61 13.10 -4.29 -14.92
N GLU A 62 13.45 -3.08 -14.49
CA GLU A 62 14.73 -2.85 -13.80
C GLU A 62 14.81 -3.57 -12.45
N ALA A 63 13.73 -3.55 -11.68
CA ALA A 63 13.68 -4.25 -10.40
C ALA A 63 13.83 -5.77 -10.55
N LEU A 64 13.33 -6.36 -11.64
CA LEU A 64 13.48 -7.79 -11.94
C LEU A 64 14.92 -8.22 -12.21
N LYS A 65 15.80 -7.30 -12.59
CA LYS A 65 17.24 -7.60 -12.76
C LYS A 65 17.93 -7.89 -11.42
N LYS A 66 17.36 -7.42 -10.30
CA LYS A 66 17.86 -7.64 -8.94
C LYS A 66 16.70 -7.96 -7.99
N PRO A 67 16.02 -9.11 -8.17
CA PRO A 67 14.76 -9.40 -7.46
C PRO A 67 14.91 -9.57 -5.95
N ALA A 68 16.11 -9.91 -5.47
CA ALA A 68 16.37 -10.03 -4.02
C ALA A 68 16.40 -8.69 -3.29
N THR A 69 16.39 -7.56 -4.01
CA THR A 69 16.46 -6.20 -3.47
C THR A 69 15.40 -5.30 -4.12
N GLY A 70 15.23 -4.10 -3.58
CA GLY A 70 14.34 -3.10 -4.16
C GLY A 70 12.87 -3.51 -4.19
N HIS A 71 12.19 -3.19 -5.28
CA HIS A 71 10.72 -3.28 -5.34
C HIS A 71 10.18 -4.72 -5.29
N ILE A 72 10.85 -5.69 -5.91
CA ILE A 72 10.41 -7.09 -5.88
C ILE A 72 10.52 -7.66 -4.46
N ALA A 73 11.63 -7.39 -3.76
CA ALA A 73 11.79 -7.77 -2.36
C ALA A 73 10.75 -7.09 -1.46
N TYR A 74 10.41 -5.84 -1.75
CA TYR A 74 9.35 -5.10 -1.09
C TYR A 74 7.99 -5.81 -1.26
N LEU A 75 7.59 -6.18 -2.47
CA LEU A 75 6.34 -6.92 -2.71
C LEU A 75 6.31 -8.24 -1.95
N ALA A 76 7.46 -8.95 -1.89
CA ALA A 76 7.58 -10.19 -1.12
C ALA A 76 7.42 -9.97 0.39
N LYS A 77 7.96 -8.86 0.92
CA LYS A 77 7.77 -8.47 2.32
C LYS A 77 6.30 -8.18 2.62
N VAL A 78 5.63 -7.36 1.81
CA VAL A 78 4.21 -7.02 2.00
C VAL A 78 3.32 -8.26 1.89
N ARG A 79 3.58 -9.16 0.92
CA ARG A 79 2.90 -10.45 0.82
C ARG A 79 2.96 -11.23 2.12
N ARG A 80 4.17 -11.39 2.68
CA ARG A 80 4.37 -12.13 3.93
C ARG A 80 3.55 -11.52 5.08
N ILE A 81 3.59 -10.20 5.23
CA ILE A 81 2.84 -9.50 6.27
C ILE A 81 1.34 -9.76 6.12
N VAL A 82 0.80 -9.60 4.91
CA VAL A 82 -0.63 -9.78 4.64
C VAL A 82 -1.05 -11.22 4.90
N GLU A 83 -0.34 -12.20 4.32
CA GLU A 83 -0.67 -13.63 4.46
C GLU A 83 -0.54 -14.11 5.91
N GLN A 84 0.43 -13.61 6.66
CA GLN A 84 0.58 -13.92 8.09
C GLN A 84 -0.56 -13.35 8.94
N GLN A 85 -0.93 -12.10 8.71
CA GLN A 85 -1.95 -11.43 9.52
C GLN A 85 -3.38 -11.81 9.13
N THR A 86 -3.64 -12.11 7.86
CA THR A 86 -5.01 -12.37 7.38
C THR A 86 -5.29 -13.83 7.07
N GLY A 87 -4.28 -14.63 6.77
CA GLY A 87 -4.44 -15.99 6.22
C GLY A 87 -4.98 -16.00 4.78
N LEU A 88 -5.19 -14.83 4.16
CA LEU A 88 -5.69 -14.71 2.80
C LEU A 88 -4.55 -14.63 1.79
N PRO A 89 -4.72 -15.16 0.58
CA PRO A 89 -3.81 -14.92 -0.53
C PRO A 89 -3.61 -13.43 -0.80
N TYR A 90 -2.43 -13.08 -1.25
CA TYR A 90 -2.08 -11.74 -1.68
C TYR A 90 -1.87 -11.70 -3.18
N ALA A 91 -2.59 -10.83 -3.87
CA ALA A 91 -2.46 -10.59 -5.30
C ALA A 91 -1.89 -9.19 -5.57
N VAL A 92 -1.07 -9.07 -6.60
CA VAL A 92 -0.51 -7.78 -7.06
C VAL A 92 -1.11 -7.46 -8.43
N VAL A 93 -1.89 -6.39 -8.50
CA VAL A 93 -2.53 -5.94 -9.74
C VAL A 93 -1.90 -4.62 -10.17
N HIS A 94 -1.48 -4.52 -11.41
CA HIS A 94 -0.98 -3.27 -11.94
C HIS A 94 -2.14 -2.29 -12.19
N TYR A 95 -1.97 -1.04 -11.78
CA TYR A 95 -3.03 -0.01 -11.87
C TYR A 95 -3.58 0.21 -13.30
N SER A 96 -2.84 -0.15 -14.36
CA SER A 96 -3.32 -0.07 -15.74
C SER A 96 -4.47 -1.02 -16.06
N GLN A 97 -4.69 -2.05 -15.23
CA GLN A 97 -5.80 -2.99 -15.38
C GLN A 97 -7.13 -2.44 -14.82
N LEU A 98 -7.07 -1.35 -14.06
CA LEU A 98 -8.24 -0.81 -13.39
C LEU A 98 -9.20 -0.15 -14.40
N SER A 99 -10.49 -0.40 -14.16
CA SER A 99 -11.60 0.31 -14.81
C SER A 99 -12.69 0.52 -13.76
N GLY A 100 -13.59 1.48 -13.96
CA GLY A 100 -14.63 1.80 -12.98
C GLY A 100 -15.41 0.55 -12.54
N GLY A 101 -15.49 0.31 -11.21
CA GLY A 101 -16.17 -0.84 -10.62
C GLY A 101 -15.49 -2.20 -10.83
N SER A 102 -14.27 -2.25 -11.37
CA SER A 102 -13.59 -3.51 -11.67
C SER A 102 -13.24 -4.32 -10.42
N LEU A 103 -12.97 -3.66 -9.30
CA LEU A 103 -12.63 -4.31 -8.02
C LEU A 103 -13.84 -4.98 -7.36
N ASP A 104 -15.02 -4.36 -7.46
CA ASP A 104 -16.24 -4.84 -6.78
C ASP A 104 -16.82 -6.13 -7.41
N ARG A 105 -16.34 -6.51 -8.60
CA ARG A 105 -16.73 -7.73 -9.31
C ARG A 105 -15.85 -8.94 -8.99
N THR A 106 -14.94 -8.79 -8.05
CA THR A 106 -13.95 -9.80 -7.69
C THR A 106 -14.22 -10.36 -6.29
N ARG A 107 -13.38 -11.29 -5.85
CA ARG A 107 -13.38 -11.79 -4.46
C ARG A 107 -12.38 -11.07 -3.56
N ILE A 108 -11.99 -9.86 -3.94
CA ILE A 108 -11.12 -9.01 -3.14
C ILE A 108 -11.82 -8.64 -1.82
N LYS A 109 -11.11 -8.77 -0.71
CA LYS A 109 -11.59 -8.45 0.64
C LYS A 109 -11.03 -7.15 1.18
N ALA A 110 -9.85 -6.76 0.73
CA ALA A 110 -9.24 -5.47 1.01
C ALA A 110 -8.29 -5.07 -0.10
N VAL A 111 -8.07 -3.78 -0.24
CA VAL A 111 -7.19 -3.18 -1.23
C VAL A 111 -6.08 -2.41 -0.52
N LEU A 112 -4.83 -2.66 -0.91
CA LEU A 112 -3.67 -1.86 -0.54
C LEU A 112 -3.21 -1.05 -1.75
N ILE A 113 -2.86 0.21 -1.56
CA ILE A 113 -2.37 1.09 -2.64
C ILE A 113 -1.06 1.71 -2.18
N THR A 114 0.02 1.45 -2.92
CA THR A 114 1.32 2.00 -2.55
C THR A 114 2.03 2.57 -3.76
N MET A 115 2.94 3.47 -3.48
CA MET A 115 3.94 4.07 -4.37
C MET A 115 3.47 4.47 -5.78
N MET A 116 3.91 5.63 -6.19
CA MET A 116 3.72 6.16 -7.54
C MET A 116 5.09 6.57 -8.10
N ASP A 117 5.38 6.10 -9.30
CA ASP A 117 6.52 6.60 -10.07
C ASP A 117 6.18 7.90 -10.80
N LYS A 118 7.23 8.63 -11.19
CA LYS A 118 7.13 9.71 -12.16
C LYS A 118 6.83 9.13 -13.56
N GLY A 119 6.07 9.85 -14.37
CA GLY A 119 5.84 9.48 -15.78
C GLY A 119 4.69 8.55 -16.04
N ILE A 120 3.81 8.32 -15.05
CA ILE A 120 2.58 7.57 -15.24
C ILE A 120 1.61 8.34 -16.15
N SER A 121 1.01 7.65 -17.12
CA SER A 121 0.08 8.31 -18.03
C SER A 121 -1.13 8.90 -17.31
N SER A 122 -1.59 10.06 -17.76
CA SER A 122 -2.76 10.74 -17.19
C SER A 122 -4.02 9.86 -17.23
N ASN A 123 -4.22 9.07 -18.28
CA ASN A 123 -5.36 8.17 -18.42
C ASN A 123 -5.37 7.06 -17.36
N HIS A 124 -4.24 6.44 -17.08
CA HIS A 124 -4.15 5.42 -16.05
C HIS A 124 -4.33 6.02 -14.64
N THR A 125 -3.78 7.21 -14.41
CA THR A 125 -4.01 7.94 -13.17
C THR A 125 -5.49 8.27 -12.99
N ALA A 126 -6.18 8.76 -14.02
CA ALA A 126 -7.61 9.05 -13.95
C ALA A 126 -8.45 7.80 -13.62
N ARG A 127 -8.11 6.63 -14.22
CA ARG A 127 -8.77 5.34 -13.90
C ARG A 127 -8.53 4.92 -12.46
N LEU A 128 -7.31 5.05 -11.94
CA LEU A 128 -7.00 4.77 -10.53
C LEU A 128 -7.83 5.65 -9.60
N LEU A 129 -7.87 6.98 -9.84
CA LEU A 129 -8.66 7.91 -9.02
C LEU A 129 -10.16 7.60 -9.10
N ALA A 130 -10.68 7.26 -10.28
CA ALA A 130 -12.07 6.83 -10.46
C ALA A 130 -12.36 5.53 -9.70
N THR A 131 -11.46 4.55 -9.74
CA THR A 131 -11.59 3.28 -9.02
C THR A 131 -11.59 3.51 -7.50
N ILE A 132 -10.69 4.35 -6.98
CA ILE A 132 -10.65 4.71 -5.54
C ILE A 132 -11.96 5.36 -5.11
N ARG A 133 -12.55 6.22 -5.95
CA ARG A 133 -13.84 6.84 -5.64
C ARG A 133 -15.00 5.85 -5.66
N ALA A 134 -14.98 4.90 -6.59
CA ALA A 134 -16.09 3.97 -6.83
C ALA A 134 -16.12 2.78 -5.87
N THR A 135 -14.95 2.25 -5.47
CA THR A 135 -14.91 1.02 -4.67
C THR A 135 -15.42 1.22 -3.26
N ASN A 136 -16.21 0.26 -2.76
CA ASN A 136 -16.62 0.17 -1.36
C ASN A 136 -15.80 -0.83 -0.54
N LEU A 137 -14.79 -1.45 -1.16
CA LEU A 137 -13.89 -2.37 -0.45
C LEU A 137 -13.06 -1.64 0.60
N PRO A 138 -12.79 -2.29 1.76
CA PRO A 138 -11.79 -1.79 2.70
C PRO A 138 -10.49 -1.47 1.97
N THR A 139 -10.05 -0.23 2.03
CA THR A 139 -8.90 0.25 1.25
C THR A 139 -7.92 1.00 2.14
N PHE A 140 -6.63 0.72 2.00
CA PHE A 140 -5.58 1.40 2.73
C PHE A 140 -4.45 1.84 1.79
N GLY A 141 -4.22 3.15 1.72
CA GLY A 141 -3.16 3.76 0.91
C GLY A 141 -1.97 4.21 1.75
N PHE A 142 -0.74 3.83 1.35
CA PHE A 142 0.50 4.25 2.01
C PHE A 142 1.26 5.24 1.15
N CYS A 143 1.78 6.32 1.70
CA CYS A 143 2.58 7.34 1.05
C CYS A 143 1.94 7.83 -0.27
N GLY A 144 2.41 7.40 -1.43
CA GLY A 144 1.80 7.73 -2.71
C GLY A 144 0.34 7.30 -2.83
N GLY A 145 -0.04 6.15 -2.25
CA GLY A 145 -1.44 5.69 -2.18
C GLY A 145 -2.32 6.62 -1.35
N HIS A 146 -1.85 7.08 -0.21
CA HIS A 146 -2.50 8.10 0.63
C HIS A 146 -2.76 9.39 -0.15
N GLN A 147 -1.74 9.86 -0.87
CA GLN A 147 -1.84 11.06 -1.70
C GLN A 147 -2.88 10.87 -2.81
N LYS A 148 -2.91 9.71 -3.48
CA LYS A 148 -3.91 9.40 -4.52
C LYS A 148 -5.32 9.25 -3.98
N ILE A 149 -5.48 8.76 -2.75
CA ILE A 149 -6.78 8.78 -2.06
C ILE A 149 -7.26 10.23 -1.91
N ALA A 150 -6.43 11.13 -1.40
CA ALA A 150 -6.82 12.53 -1.28
C ALA A 150 -7.12 13.19 -2.64
N GLU A 151 -6.29 12.96 -3.66
CA GLU A 151 -6.52 13.48 -5.01
C GLU A 151 -7.81 12.95 -5.63
N ALA A 152 -8.18 11.70 -5.37
CA ALA A 152 -9.43 11.12 -5.85
C ALA A 152 -10.67 11.89 -5.39
N PHE A 153 -10.60 12.56 -4.26
CA PHE A 153 -11.68 13.39 -3.68
C PHE A 153 -11.39 14.90 -3.77
N GLY A 154 -10.51 15.31 -4.68
CA GLY A 154 -10.22 16.72 -4.94
C GLY A 154 -9.22 17.36 -3.99
N GLY A 155 -8.51 16.59 -3.19
CA GLY A 155 -7.40 17.05 -2.38
C GLY A 155 -6.25 17.62 -3.21
N LYS A 156 -5.36 18.37 -2.56
CA LYS A 156 -4.18 18.94 -3.22
C LYS A 156 -2.90 18.38 -2.62
N VAL A 157 -2.11 17.71 -3.45
CA VAL A 157 -0.78 17.21 -3.11
C VAL A 157 0.27 18.17 -3.67
N VAL A 158 1.26 18.47 -2.86
CA VAL A 158 2.38 19.37 -3.24
C VAL A 158 3.72 18.80 -2.75
N LYS A 159 4.80 19.32 -3.30
CA LYS A 159 6.14 19.09 -2.72
C LYS A 159 6.22 19.75 -1.36
N MET A 160 6.94 19.13 -0.44
CA MET A 160 7.33 19.79 0.81
C MET A 160 8.25 20.99 0.50
N ARG A 161 8.46 21.85 1.49
CA ARG A 161 9.26 23.07 1.34
C ARG A 161 10.68 22.76 0.85
N PRO A 162 11.36 23.73 0.26
CA PRO A 162 12.82 23.66 0.10
C PRO A 162 13.54 23.50 1.45
N LEU A 163 14.73 22.94 1.44
CA LEU A 163 15.59 22.94 2.61
C LEU A 163 15.97 24.37 2.98
N ALA A 164 15.99 24.68 4.27
CA ALA A 164 16.50 25.94 4.78
C ALA A 164 18.03 26.00 4.64
N PRO A 165 18.63 27.21 4.62
CA PRO A 165 20.08 27.35 4.64
C PRO A 165 20.70 26.59 5.81
N GLY A 166 21.68 25.71 5.54
CA GLY A 166 22.35 24.89 6.54
C GLY A 166 21.57 23.62 6.96
N GLU A 167 20.35 23.43 6.51
CA GLU A 167 19.57 22.22 6.78
C GLU A 167 20.13 21.02 6.01
N LYS A 168 20.39 19.92 6.70
CA LYS A 168 20.97 18.71 6.08
C LYS A 168 19.89 17.97 5.29
N ASP A 169 20.20 17.60 4.05
CA ASP A 169 19.36 16.70 3.26
C ASP A 169 19.55 15.24 3.74
N PRO A 170 18.51 14.58 4.28
CA PRO A 170 18.64 13.21 4.78
C PRO A 170 18.83 12.18 3.66
N HIS A 171 18.48 12.51 2.41
CA HIS A 171 18.62 11.61 1.25
C HIS A 171 18.79 12.39 -0.07
N PRO A 172 20.00 12.92 -0.36
CA PRO A 172 20.23 13.79 -1.52
C PRO A 172 19.97 13.14 -2.89
N ALA A 173 20.03 11.80 -2.96
CA ALA A 173 19.77 11.06 -4.20
C ALA A 173 18.29 11.09 -4.63
N ARG A 174 17.36 11.41 -3.70
CA ARG A 174 15.93 11.54 -3.99
C ARG A 174 15.43 12.92 -3.64
N TYR A 175 14.82 13.61 -4.62
CA TYR A 175 14.25 14.95 -4.45
C TYR A 175 15.26 15.95 -3.86
N PRO A 176 16.46 16.14 -4.47
CA PRO A 176 17.50 16.99 -3.92
C PRO A 176 16.98 18.40 -3.64
N GLY A 177 17.42 18.99 -2.54
CA GLY A 177 17.05 20.34 -2.13
C GLY A 177 15.66 20.51 -1.54
N LEU A 178 14.85 19.45 -1.44
CA LEU A 178 13.58 19.47 -0.73
C LEU A 178 13.75 18.94 0.69
N PHE A 179 13.02 19.55 1.63
CA PHE A 179 12.77 18.93 2.91
C PHE A 179 12.05 17.60 2.71
N LYS A 180 12.39 16.62 3.51
CA LYS A 180 11.77 15.29 3.50
C LYS A 180 11.84 14.64 4.87
N GLU A 181 10.82 13.87 5.18
CA GLU A 181 10.87 12.97 6.32
C GLU A 181 11.42 11.63 5.84
N TRP A 182 12.52 11.15 6.47
CA TRP A 182 13.28 10.01 5.97
C TRP A 182 13.90 9.18 7.10
N ALA A 183 13.09 8.80 8.08
CA ALA A 183 13.50 8.04 9.26
C ALA A 183 12.29 7.35 9.91
N PHE A 184 12.49 6.62 11.00
CA PHE A 184 11.44 6.36 11.96
C PHE A 184 11.21 7.64 12.76
N LEU A 185 9.99 8.16 12.72
CA LEU A 185 9.64 9.45 13.33
C LEU A 185 8.36 9.32 14.16
N PRO A 186 8.24 10.09 15.25
CA PRO A 186 7.00 10.16 16.01
C PRO A 186 5.94 10.93 15.24
N VAL A 187 4.73 10.37 15.23
CA VAL A 187 3.53 10.98 14.65
C VAL A 187 2.43 11.02 15.71
N LYS A 188 1.87 12.20 15.95
CA LYS A 188 0.83 12.43 16.96
C LYS A 188 -0.53 12.01 16.43
N ILE A 189 -1.27 11.21 17.19
CA ILE A 189 -2.67 10.87 16.95
C ILE A 189 -3.52 12.07 17.41
N VAL A 190 -4.20 12.71 16.47
CA VAL A 190 -5.03 13.91 16.73
C VAL A 190 -6.51 13.59 16.82
N LYS A 191 -6.93 12.41 16.32
CA LYS A 191 -8.29 11.89 16.44
C LYS A 191 -8.23 10.39 16.68
N ARG A 192 -8.94 9.92 17.73
CA ARG A 192 -9.04 8.49 18.02
C ARG A 192 -9.83 7.78 16.93
N ASP A 193 -9.32 6.64 16.48
CA ASP A 193 -9.94 5.77 15.50
C ASP A 193 -9.48 4.32 15.70
N LEU A 194 -10.23 3.36 15.16
CA LEU A 194 -9.90 1.93 15.23
C LEU A 194 -8.53 1.60 14.61
N LEU A 195 -8.05 2.41 13.64
CA LEU A 195 -6.71 2.25 13.08
C LEU A 195 -5.63 2.37 14.15
N PHE A 196 -5.85 3.20 15.16
CA PHE A 196 -4.94 3.45 16.27
C PHE A 196 -5.41 2.82 17.60
N ASP A 197 -6.23 1.76 17.53
CA ASP A 197 -6.68 1.03 18.71
C ASP A 197 -5.49 0.48 19.52
N GLY A 198 -5.49 0.72 20.83
CA GLY A 198 -4.46 0.30 21.75
C GLY A 198 -3.13 1.06 21.68
N PHE A 199 -3.10 2.23 21.02
CA PHE A 199 -1.98 3.18 21.10
C PHE A 199 -2.26 4.31 22.09
N GLY A 200 -1.17 4.93 22.61
CA GLY A 200 -1.21 6.22 23.31
C GLY A 200 -1.48 7.38 22.35
N ASP A 201 -0.86 8.53 22.60
CA ASP A 201 -1.07 9.73 21.78
C ASP A 201 -0.11 9.84 20.60
N THR A 202 0.85 8.93 20.49
CA THR A 202 1.91 8.96 19.48
C THR A 202 2.22 7.55 19.00
N VAL A 203 2.57 7.42 17.72
CA VAL A 203 3.14 6.23 17.11
C VAL A 203 4.49 6.56 16.49
N VAL A 204 5.43 5.60 16.47
CA VAL A 204 6.73 5.73 15.80
C VAL A 204 6.71 4.92 14.53
N VAL A 205 6.75 5.59 13.38
CA VAL A 205 6.51 4.98 12.08
C VAL A 205 7.55 5.41 11.06
N ARG A 206 7.72 4.60 10.01
CA ARG A 206 8.71 4.85 8.96
C ARG A 206 8.22 5.86 7.94
N GLU A 207 8.96 6.95 7.81
CA GLU A 207 8.73 8.00 6.84
C GLU A 207 9.70 7.92 5.66
N TYR A 208 9.18 8.11 4.43
CA TYR A 208 9.94 8.10 3.17
C TYR A 208 9.30 9.05 2.15
N HIS A 209 9.11 10.34 2.47
CA HIS A 209 8.42 11.24 1.56
C HIS A 209 9.01 12.65 1.47
N ALA A 210 8.75 13.31 0.34
CA ALA A 210 9.04 14.71 0.05
C ALA A 210 7.82 15.43 -0.55
N TYR A 211 6.64 14.82 -0.45
CA TYR A 211 5.35 15.37 -0.87
C TYR A 211 4.36 15.25 0.28
N GLU A 212 3.41 16.17 0.36
CA GLU A 212 2.39 16.22 1.39
C GLU A 212 1.01 16.53 0.81
N ILE A 213 -0.05 16.13 1.50
CA ILE A 213 -1.41 16.61 1.25
C ILE A 213 -1.53 17.99 1.86
N LYS A 214 -1.61 19.03 1.03
CA LYS A 214 -1.75 20.43 1.47
C LYS A 214 -3.19 20.79 1.77
N ARG A 215 -4.14 20.24 1.00
CA ARG A 215 -5.57 20.40 1.24
C ARG A 215 -6.23 19.04 1.34
N LEU A 216 -6.68 18.72 2.57
CA LEU A 216 -7.46 17.53 2.84
C LEU A 216 -8.89 17.73 2.35
N PRO A 217 -9.50 16.78 1.61
CA PRO A 217 -10.92 16.82 1.24
C PRO A 217 -11.83 16.76 2.48
N GLU A 218 -12.99 17.40 2.38
CA GLU A 218 -13.95 17.50 3.50
C GLU A 218 -14.56 16.14 3.91
N GLU A 219 -14.56 15.18 2.99
CA GLU A 219 -15.03 13.81 3.24
C GLU A 219 -14.13 13.03 4.19
N PHE A 220 -12.95 13.55 4.52
CA PHE A 220 -11.97 12.86 5.37
C PHE A 220 -11.79 13.51 6.74
N ASP A 221 -11.60 12.67 7.72
CA ASP A 221 -11.08 13.02 9.03
C ASP A 221 -9.56 13.00 9.00
N LEU A 222 -8.91 13.96 9.65
CA LEU A 222 -7.50 13.94 9.98
C LEU A 222 -7.32 13.10 11.25
N LEU A 223 -6.56 12.01 11.15
CA LEU A 223 -6.34 11.10 12.28
C LEU A 223 -5.00 11.32 12.96
N ALA A 224 -3.96 11.65 12.20
CA ALA A 224 -2.62 11.85 12.73
C ALA A 224 -1.88 12.97 12.01
N SER A 225 -0.95 13.61 12.71
CA SER A 225 -0.22 14.81 12.28
C SER A 225 1.15 14.88 12.96
N ASN A 226 2.10 15.58 12.36
CA ASN A 226 3.29 16.10 13.02
C ASN A 226 3.60 17.53 12.54
N ASP A 227 4.63 18.14 13.09
CA ASP A 227 4.97 19.55 12.81
C ASP A 227 5.49 19.74 11.37
N ALA A 228 6.11 18.72 10.79
CA ALA A 228 6.66 18.77 9.44
C ALA A 228 5.61 18.52 8.36
N CYS A 229 4.66 17.61 8.62
CA CYS A 229 3.59 17.22 7.70
C CYS A 229 2.26 17.12 8.46
N ARG A 230 1.37 18.07 8.20
CA ARG A 230 0.08 18.14 8.91
C ARG A 230 -0.81 16.92 8.66
N VAL A 231 -0.76 16.33 7.48
CA VAL A 231 -1.69 15.25 7.09
C VAL A 231 -0.92 13.94 7.02
N GLN A 232 -0.73 13.31 8.18
CA GLN A 232 -0.01 12.05 8.33
C GLN A 232 -0.92 10.82 8.23
N ALA A 233 -2.16 10.91 8.71
CA ALA A 233 -3.13 9.84 8.53
C ALA A 233 -4.54 10.40 8.35
N ILE A 234 -5.30 9.76 7.47
CA ILE A 234 -6.68 10.15 7.13
C ILE A 234 -7.61 8.95 7.10
N LYS A 235 -8.89 9.20 7.32
CA LYS A 235 -9.98 8.24 7.14
C LYS A 235 -11.17 8.90 6.48
N HIS A 236 -11.78 8.27 5.49
CA HIS A 236 -13.05 8.70 4.94
C HIS A 236 -14.18 8.56 5.99
N LYS A 237 -15.01 9.57 6.15
CA LYS A 237 -16.03 9.66 7.23
C LYS A 237 -17.04 8.52 7.23
N SER A 238 -17.38 7.98 6.05
CA SER A 238 -18.43 6.95 5.90
C SER A 238 -17.96 5.62 5.31
N ARG A 239 -16.67 5.48 4.96
CA ARG A 239 -16.13 4.27 4.30
C ARG A 239 -14.88 3.78 5.03
N LEU A 240 -14.58 2.49 4.91
CA LEU A 240 -13.31 1.91 5.36
C LEU A 240 -12.19 2.24 4.33
N LEU A 241 -11.93 3.52 4.18
CA LEU A 241 -10.91 4.06 3.26
C LEU A 241 -9.93 4.91 4.08
N TYR A 242 -8.74 4.35 4.27
CA TYR A 242 -7.68 4.94 5.06
C TYR A 242 -6.48 5.33 4.21
N GLY A 243 -5.74 6.31 4.66
CA GLY A 243 -4.44 6.66 4.10
C GLY A 243 -3.45 7.08 5.17
N THR A 244 -2.19 6.67 5.02
CA THR A 244 -1.08 7.15 5.85
C THR A 244 0.05 7.68 4.97
N GLN A 245 0.62 8.82 5.34
CA GLN A 245 1.79 9.38 4.65
C GLN A 245 3.03 8.51 4.92
N PHE A 246 3.11 7.96 6.11
CA PHE A 246 4.12 7.00 6.50
C PHE A 246 3.84 5.59 5.94
N HIS A 247 4.84 4.74 6.06
CA HIS A 247 4.87 3.36 5.60
C HIS A 247 4.69 2.36 6.76
N PRO A 248 3.46 1.96 7.12
CA PRO A 248 3.25 1.02 8.21
C PRO A 248 3.83 -0.37 7.92
N GLU A 249 4.06 -0.71 6.65
CA GLU A 249 4.67 -1.97 6.22
C GLU A 249 6.21 -2.01 6.39
N HIS A 250 6.81 -0.89 6.76
CA HIS A 250 8.24 -0.78 7.06
C HIS A 250 8.49 -0.72 8.58
N PHE A 251 8.06 -1.74 9.30
CA PHE A 251 8.34 -1.92 10.71
C PHE A 251 9.53 -2.88 10.94
N ASP A 252 10.09 -2.83 12.14
CA ASP A 252 11.10 -3.75 12.66
C ASP A 252 10.86 -4.02 14.16
N VAL A 253 11.77 -4.77 14.80
CA VAL A 253 11.63 -5.15 16.21
C VAL A 253 11.72 -3.92 17.16
N GLU A 254 12.50 -2.91 16.79
CA GLU A 254 12.66 -1.68 17.57
C GLU A 254 11.49 -0.71 17.36
N HIS A 255 10.83 -0.78 16.20
CA HIS A 255 9.72 0.09 15.80
C HIS A 255 8.52 -0.73 15.30
N PRO A 256 7.79 -1.41 16.20
CA PRO A 256 6.73 -2.35 15.82
C PRO A 256 5.37 -1.69 15.49
N ASP A 257 5.22 -0.39 15.68
CA ASP A 257 3.93 0.29 15.59
C ASP A 257 3.26 0.12 14.23
N GLY A 258 4.03 0.08 13.15
CA GLY A 258 3.52 -0.16 11.81
C GLY A 258 2.80 -1.50 11.66
N GLU A 259 3.33 -2.57 12.28
CA GLU A 259 2.70 -3.88 12.28
C GLU A 259 1.33 -3.85 12.95
N LYS A 260 1.23 -3.20 14.13
CA LYS A 260 -0.01 -3.07 14.87
C LYS A 260 -1.05 -2.22 14.12
N ILE A 261 -0.62 -1.16 13.42
CA ILE A 261 -1.49 -0.36 12.55
C ILE A 261 -2.08 -1.21 11.42
N LEU A 262 -1.28 -2.04 10.73
CA LEU A 262 -1.77 -2.96 9.71
C LEU A 262 -2.74 -3.99 10.29
N ARG A 263 -2.42 -4.57 11.44
CA ARG A 263 -3.29 -5.51 12.17
C ARG A 263 -4.64 -4.86 12.51
N ASN A 264 -4.65 -3.62 12.98
CA ASN A 264 -5.86 -2.88 13.29
C ASN A 264 -6.70 -2.61 12.03
N PHE A 265 -6.08 -2.29 10.91
CA PHE A 265 -6.78 -2.17 9.63
C PHE A 265 -7.44 -3.49 9.23
N PHE A 266 -6.72 -4.61 9.25
CA PHE A 266 -7.29 -5.92 8.89
C PHE A 266 -8.37 -6.38 9.86
N LYS A 267 -8.25 -6.06 11.15
CA LYS A 267 -9.29 -6.28 12.16
C LYS A 267 -10.56 -5.49 11.81
N THR A 268 -10.42 -4.21 11.50
CA THR A 268 -11.53 -3.32 11.14
C THR A 268 -12.18 -3.74 9.81
N ALA A 269 -11.39 -4.26 8.87
CA ALA A 269 -11.87 -4.84 7.61
C ALA A 269 -12.52 -6.23 7.76
N GLY A 270 -12.51 -6.82 8.96
CA GLY A 270 -13.10 -8.13 9.23
C GLY A 270 -12.34 -9.30 8.61
N ILE A 271 -11.05 -9.14 8.33
CA ILE A 271 -10.21 -10.15 7.67
C ILE A 271 -8.97 -10.55 8.47
N LEU A 272 -8.83 -10.07 9.70
CA LEU A 272 -7.73 -10.48 10.57
C LEU A 272 -7.88 -11.96 10.92
N LYS A 273 -6.80 -12.72 10.82
CA LYS A 273 -6.75 -14.12 11.25
C LYS A 273 -6.99 -14.19 12.77
N PRO A 274 -7.86 -15.07 13.27
CA PRO A 274 -8.02 -15.29 14.71
C PRO A 274 -6.69 -15.67 15.37
N ASP A 275 -6.45 -15.16 16.57
CA ASP A 275 -5.32 -15.60 17.38
C ASP A 275 -5.54 -17.06 17.83
N THR A 276 -4.75 -17.98 17.30
CA THR A 276 -4.77 -19.40 17.69
C THR A 276 -4.10 -19.67 19.04
N SER A 277 -3.62 -18.63 19.74
CA SER A 277 -2.90 -18.75 21.02
C SER A 277 -3.83 -18.85 22.26
N THR A 278 -5.13 -18.68 22.10
CA THR A 278 -6.13 -18.94 23.18
C THR A 278 -6.79 -20.31 23.00
N THR A 279 -6.00 -21.38 22.90
CA THR A 279 -6.55 -22.71 23.24
C THR A 279 -6.68 -22.76 24.75
N GLU A 280 -7.93 -22.77 25.18
CA GLU A 280 -8.39 -23.01 26.54
C GLU A 280 -7.52 -24.08 27.21
N ARG A 281 -7.00 -23.74 28.40
CA ARG A 281 -6.55 -24.80 29.30
C ARG A 281 -7.80 -25.66 29.59
N PRO A 282 -7.73 -26.99 29.41
CA PRO A 282 -8.82 -27.83 29.87
C PRO A 282 -8.98 -27.60 31.37
N THR A 283 -10.11 -27.13 31.77
CA THR A 283 -10.54 -27.21 33.17
C THR A 283 -10.72 -28.67 33.48
N THR A 284 -9.74 -29.27 34.10
CA THR A 284 -9.84 -30.59 34.70
C THR A 284 -10.83 -30.50 35.87
N PRO A 285 -11.77 -31.47 35.98
CA PRO A 285 -12.80 -31.50 37.05
C PRO A 285 -12.18 -31.78 38.43
#